data_da12e0995d59c87033664feda2dd2bd1
#
_entry.id   da12e0995d59c87033664feda2dd2bd1
#
_cell.length_a   1.000
_cell.length_b   1.000
_cell.length_c   1.000
_cell.angle_alpha   90.00
_cell.angle_beta   90.00
_cell.angle_gamma   90.00
#
_symmetry.space_group_name_H-M   'P 1'
#
loop_
_entity.id
_entity.type
_entity.pdbx_description
1 polymer ?
#
loop_
_entity_poly.entity_id
_entity_poly.type
_entity_poly.pdbx_seq_one_letter_code
_entity_poly.pdbx_strand_id
1 'polypeptide(L)'
;GNQIKFDIKKRVNLIEDLILKTEQLTKNFSKLKILKIKNKILELVDDISIDESRILQEVAIVAEKSDVSEEITRFKIHLNQLGSYLNSDGPVGKKINFMLQELNREVNTLGSKGSHIDVTSNVIEIKSELEKIREQNQNIL
;
A
#
# COMPACT_ATOMS: atom_id res chain seq x y z
N GLY A 1 -8.85 -11.48 25.66
CA GLY A 1 -9.32 -12.80 25.46
C GLY A 1 -9.57 -13.20 24.03
N ASN A 2 -10.25 -14.31 23.88
CA ASN A 2 -10.53 -14.89 22.55
C ASN A 2 -11.40 -13.98 21.68
N GLN A 3 -12.31 -13.22 22.29
CA GLN A 3 -13.17 -12.28 21.56
C GLN A 3 -12.36 -11.15 20.93
N ILE A 4 -11.36 -10.63 21.64
CA ILE A 4 -10.50 -9.57 21.14
C ILE A 4 -9.67 -10.09 19.95
N LYS A 5 -9.09 -11.28 20.07
CA LYS A 5 -8.33 -11.91 18.98
C LYS A 5 -9.21 -12.14 17.75
N PHE A 6 -10.44 -12.56 17.95
CA PHE A 6 -11.41 -12.76 16.88
C PHE A 6 -11.72 -11.44 16.16
N ASP A 7 -11.95 -10.37 16.92
CA ASP A 7 -12.23 -9.05 16.35
C ASP A 7 -11.02 -8.53 15.57
N ILE A 8 -9.80 -8.73 16.08
CA ILE A 8 -8.57 -8.33 15.36
C ILE A 8 -8.44 -9.11 14.06
N LYS A 9 -8.72 -10.40 14.05
CA LYS A 9 -8.68 -11.21 12.82
C LYS A 9 -9.65 -10.71 11.77
N LYS A 10 -10.83 -10.28 12.16
CA LYS A 10 -11.79 -9.68 11.23
C LYS A 10 -11.23 -8.40 10.60
N ARG A 11 -10.57 -7.56 11.40
CA ARG A 11 -9.95 -6.32 10.90
C ARG A 11 -8.78 -6.61 9.98
N VAL A 12 -7.98 -7.61 10.29
CA VAL A 12 -6.87 -8.06 9.43
C VAL A 12 -7.42 -8.50 8.07
N ASN A 13 -8.51 -9.25 8.04
CA ASN A 13 -9.14 -9.69 6.78
C ASN A 13 -9.66 -8.50 5.98
N LEU A 14 -10.24 -7.50 6.63
CA LEU A 14 -10.70 -6.27 5.99
C LEU A 14 -9.52 -5.50 5.38
N ILE A 15 -8.43 -5.39 6.12
CA ILE A 15 -7.20 -4.73 5.64
C ILE A 15 -6.63 -5.48 4.44
N GLU A 16 -6.63 -6.81 4.47
CA GLU A 16 -6.18 -7.64 3.35
C GLU A 16 -6.97 -7.33 2.08
N ASP A 17 -8.30 -7.27 2.19
CA ASP A 17 -9.15 -6.90 1.05
C ASP A 17 -8.84 -5.50 0.54
N LEU A 18 -8.63 -4.55 1.43
CA LEU A 18 -8.30 -3.16 1.06
C LEU A 18 -6.95 -3.06 0.37
N ILE A 19 -5.93 -3.78 0.83
CA ILE A 19 -4.61 -3.73 0.19
C ILE A 19 -4.62 -4.40 -1.17
N LEU A 20 -5.38 -5.48 -1.36
CA LEU A 20 -5.55 -6.12 -2.66
C LEU A 20 -6.25 -5.21 -3.66
N LYS A 21 -7.29 -4.51 -3.24
CA LYS A 21 -7.97 -3.51 -4.08
C LYS A 21 -7.03 -2.36 -4.43
N THR A 22 -6.27 -1.89 -3.46
CA THR A 22 -5.29 -0.81 -3.67
C THR A 22 -4.21 -1.24 -4.66
N GLU A 23 -3.71 -2.47 -4.55
CA GLU A 23 -2.75 -3.03 -5.49
C GLU A 23 -3.28 -3.00 -6.93
N GLN A 24 -4.52 -3.44 -7.12
CA GLN A 24 -5.14 -3.45 -8.44
C GLN A 24 -5.31 -2.03 -9.00
N LEU A 25 -5.77 -1.09 -8.18
CA LEU A 25 -5.90 0.31 -8.56
C LEU A 25 -4.57 0.92 -8.96
N THR A 26 -3.52 0.71 -8.18
CA THR A 26 -2.20 1.29 -8.46
C THR A 26 -1.60 0.75 -9.74
N LYS A 27 -1.77 -0.54 -10.03
CA LYS A 27 -1.33 -1.14 -11.30
C LYS A 27 -2.04 -0.51 -12.49
N ASN A 28 -3.35 -0.34 -12.41
CA ASN A 28 -4.15 0.23 -13.48
C ASN A 28 -3.81 1.70 -13.73
N PHE A 29 -3.70 2.50 -12.67
CA PHE A 29 -3.38 3.92 -12.78
C PHE A 29 -1.95 4.16 -13.26
N SER A 30 -1.01 3.33 -12.88
CA SER A 30 0.37 3.41 -13.36
C SER A 30 0.44 3.19 -14.86
N LYS A 31 -0.27 2.18 -15.38
CA LYS A 31 -0.34 1.91 -16.81
C LYS A 31 -0.97 3.06 -17.58
N LEU A 32 -2.10 3.58 -17.10
CA LEU A 32 -2.81 4.69 -17.72
C LEU A 32 -1.97 5.98 -17.72
N LYS A 33 -1.27 6.25 -16.64
CA LYS A 33 -0.39 7.42 -16.50
C LYS A 33 0.77 7.38 -17.49
N ILE A 34 1.42 6.24 -17.63
CA ILE A 34 2.53 6.05 -18.59
C ILE A 34 2.01 6.25 -20.02
N LEU A 35 0.87 5.65 -20.35
CA LEU A 35 0.27 5.79 -21.67
C LEU A 35 -0.09 7.23 -21.99
N LYS A 36 -0.69 7.94 -21.03
CA LYS A 36 -1.07 9.35 -21.16
C LYS A 36 0.15 10.25 -21.39
N ILE A 37 1.24 10.02 -20.66
CA ILE A 37 2.49 10.76 -20.82
C ILE A 37 3.08 10.52 -22.20
N LYS A 38 3.14 9.26 -22.66
CA LYS A 38 3.61 8.92 -24.00
C LYS A 38 2.82 9.62 -25.09
N ASN A 39 1.49 9.58 -25.00
CA ASN A 39 0.61 10.21 -25.99
C ASN A 39 0.79 11.73 -26.01
N LYS A 40 0.91 12.36 -24.85
CA LYS A 40 1.11 13.81 -24.75
C LYS A 40 2.45 14.24 -25.37
N ILE A 41 3.50 13.45 -25.15
CA ILE A 41 4.81 13.70 -25.74
C ILE A 41 4.74 13.57 -27.25
N LEU A 42 4.08 12.55 -27.79
CA LEU A 42 3.89 12.35 -29.21
C LEU A 42 3.13 13.52 -29.87
N GLU A 43 2.14 14.10 -29.19
CA GLU A 43 1.42 15.28 -29.68
C GLU A 43 2.31 16.51 -29.76
N LEU A 44 3.24 16.68 -28.84
CA LEU A 44 4.14 17.83 -28.78
C LEU A 44 5.32 17.75 -29.77
N VAL A 45 5.53 16.59 -30.40
CA VAL A 45 6.73 16.25 -31.16
C VAL A 45 6.52 16.32 -32.67
N ASP A 46 5.52 17.02 -33.17
CA ASP A 46 5.16 16.96 -34.58
C ASP A 46 6.25 17.40 -35.56
N ASP A 47 7.35 18.03 -35.10
CA ASP A 47 8.33 18.65 -36.02
C ASP A 47 9.79 18.65 -35.58
N ILE A 48 10.18 18.03 -34.48
CA ILE A 48 11.56 18.11 -34.00
C ILE A 48 12.04 16.69 -33.68
N SER A 49 13.25 16.38 -34.18
CA SER A 49 13.98 15.16 -33.79
C SER A 49 14.20 15.19 -32.28
N ILE A 50 13.23 14.71 -31.51
CA ILE A 50 13.39 14.51 -30.07
C ILE A 50 14.14 13.21 -29.89
N ASP A 51 15.11 13.25 -29.00
CA ASP A 51 15.84 12.07 -28.56
C ASP A 51 14.88 11.13 -27.85
N GLU A 52 14.46 10.06 -28.53
CA GLU A 52 13.57 9.02 -27.97
C GLU A 52 14.15 8.43 -26.69
N SER A 53 15.46 8.33 -26.60
CA SER A 53 16.16 7.84 -25.42
C SER A 53 15.88 8.72 -24.20
N ARG A 54 15.90 10.04 -24.36
CA ARG A 54 15.61 10.99 -23.28
C ARG A 54 14.14 10.91 -22.83
N ILE A 55 13.23 10.74 -23.78
CA ILE A 55 11.81 10.57 -23.48
C ILE A 55 11.59 9.31 -22.65
N LEU A 56 12.21 8.20 -23.03
CA LEU A 56 12.13 6.94 -22.31
C LEU A 56 12.69 7.06 -20.88
N GLN A 57 13.78 7.82 -20.71
CA GLN A 57 14.35 8.10 -19.40
C GLN A 57 13.39 8.89 -18.52
N GLU A 58 12.76 9.93 -19.03
CA GLU A 58 11.80 10.73 -18.27
C GLU A 58 10.55 9.91 -17.88
N VAL A 59 10.04 9.10 -18.79
CA VAL A 59 8.93 8.20 -18.51
C VAL A 59 9.30 7.19 -17.43
N ALA A 60 10.51 6.63 -17.49
CA ALA A 60 11.00 5.68 -16.48
C ALA A 60 11.10 6.32 -15.10
N ILE A 61 11.58 7.57 -15.00
CA ILE A 61 11.67 8.31 -13.74
C ILE A 61 10.28 8.50 -13.12
N VAL A 62 9.29 8.91 -13.92
CA VAL A 62 7.91 9.08 -13.44
C VAL A 62 7.31 7.76 -12.99
N ALA A 63 7.53 6.69 -13.76
CA ALA A 63 7.05 5.34 -13.42
C ALA A 63 7.66 4.87 -12.10
N GLU A 64 8.95 5.07 -11.88
CA GLU A 64 9.65 4.68 -10.65
C GLU A 64 9.14 5.46 -9.44
N LYS A 65 8.94 6.77 -9.57
CA LYS A 65 8.44 7.62 -8.47
C LYS A 65 7.02 7.26 -8.03
N SER A 66 6.21 6.73 -8.94
CA SER A 66 4.83 6.32 -8.65
C SER A 66 4.68 4.83 -8.35
N ASP A 67 5.77 4.05 -8.44
CA ASP A 67 5.73 2.63 -8.18
C ASP A 67 5.65 2.35 -6.69
N VAL A 68 4.57 1.67 -6.28
CA VAL A 68 4.31 1.29 -4.89
C VAL A 68 4.37 -0.23 -4.69
N SER A 69 4.85 -0.97 -5.67
CA SER A 69 4.86 -2.43 -5.65
C SER A 69 5.68 -2.99 -4.48
N GLU A 70 6.80 -2.35 -4.15
CA GLU A 70 7.64 -2.78 -3.02
C GLU A 70 6.93 -2.56 -1.69
N GLU A 71 6.30 -1.41 -1.49
CA GLU A 71 5.54 -1.09 -0.29
C GLU A 71 4.35 -2.04 -0.09
N ILE A 72 3.64 -2.37 -1.16
CA ILE A 72 2.52 -3.33 -1.13
C ILE A 72 3.01 -4.73 -0.77
N THR A 73 4.12 -5.18 -1.37
CA THR A 73 4.71 -6.49 -1.08
C THR A 73 5.10 -6.57 0.40
N ARG A 74 5.80 -5.57 0.93
CA ARG A 74 6.17 -5.53 2.34
C ARG A 74 4.96 -5.47 3.26
N PHE A 75 3.96 -4.69 2.88
CA PHE A 75 2.70 -4.61 3.64
C PHE A 75 2.04 -5.99 3.76
N LYS A 76 1.92 -6.72 2.66
CA LYS A 76 1.34 -8.07 2.64
C LYS A 76 2.12 -9.03 3.52
N ILE A 77 3.45 -8.98 3.48
CA ILE A 77 4.32 -9.85 4.30
C ILE A 77 4.09 -9.56 5.78
N HIS A 78 4.08 -8.29 6.15
CA HIS A 78 3.88 -7.89 7.56
C HIS A 78 2.46 -8.21 8.05
N LEU A 79 1.45 -8.05 7.19
CA LEU A 79 0.07 -8.39 7.54
C LEU A 79 -0.09 -9.89 7.77
N ASN A 80 0.53 -10.70 6.93
CA ASN A 80 0.54 -12.15 7.08
C ASN A 80 1.24 -12.56 8.40
N GLN A 81 2.34 -11.93 8.72
CA GLN A 81 3.06 -12.16 9.97
C GLN A 81 2.21 -11.79 11.19
N LEU A 82 1.48 -10.67 11.12
CA LEU A 82 0.53 -10.27 12.14
C LEU A 82 -0.52 -11.37 12.36
N GLY A 83 -1.08 -11.89 11.28
CA GLY A 83 -2.05 -13.00 11.33
C GLY A 83 -1.48 -14.24 12.00
N SER A 84 -0.22 -14.57 11.74
CA SER A 84 0.48 -15.70 12.37
C SER A 84 0.59 -15.50 13.89
N TYR A 85 0.91 -14.30 14.34
CA TYR A 85 0.98 -14.00 15.78
C TYR A 85 -0.37 -14.15 16.46
N LEU A 86 -1.45 -13.80 15.79
CA LEU A 86 -2.80 -13.95 16.33
C LEU A 86 -3.21 -15.41 16.49
N ASN A 87 -2.62 -16.31 15.72
CA ASN A 87 -2.88 -17.74 15.79
C ASN A 87 -1.95 -18.49 16.74
N SER A 88 -0.91 -17.82 17.26
CA SER A 88 0.04 -18.45 18.16
C SER A 88 -0.42 -18.40 19.61
N ASP A 89 0.04 -19.34 20.39
CA ASP A 89 -0.16 -19.36 21.85
C ASP A 89 0.90 -18.49 22.53
N GLY A 90 0.53 -17.84 23.63
CA GLY A 90 1.46 -17.08 24.43
C GLY A 90 1.40 -15.56 24.20
N PRO A 91 2.28 -14.80 24.88
CA PRO A 91 2.24 -13.34 24.86
C PRO A 91 2.84 -12.79 23.56
N VAL A 92 1.99 -12.27 22.68
CA VAL A 92 2.38 -11.73 21.37
C VAL A 92 2.13 -10.24 21.22
N GLY A 93 1.61 -9.57 22.25
CA GLY A 93 1.20 -8.17 22.17
C GLY A 93 2.28 -7.22 21.67
N LYS A 94 3.52 -7.39 22.13
CA LYS A 94 4.66 -6.57 21.69
C LYS A 94 5.03 -6.82 20.24
N LYS A 95 4.95 -8.08 19.79
CA LYS A 95 5.20 -8.46 18.39
C LYS A 95 4.16 -7.87 17.48
N ILE A 96 2.89 -7.90 17.90
CA ILE A 96 1.78 -7.29 17.17
C ILE A 96 1.99 -5.78 17.04
N ASN A 97 2.37 -5.09 18.12
CA ASN A 97 2.67 -3.67 18.08
C ASN A 97 3.77 -3.32 17.08
N PHE A 98 4.85 -4.13 17.08
CA PHE A 98 5.94 -3.95 16.13
C PHE A 98 5.44 -4.10 14.67
N MET A 99 4.63 -5.10 14.40
CA MET A 99 4.05 -5.29 13.07
C MET A 99 3.15 -4.13 12.65
N LEU A 100 2.36 -3.60 13.59
CA LEU A 100 1.50 -2.44 13.32
C LEU A 100 2.33 -1.21 12.94
N GLN A 101 3.48 -1.00 13.59
CA GLN A 101 4.40 0.09 13.25
C GLN A 101 4.95 -0.07 11.83
N GLU A 102 5.36 -1.29 11.48
CA GLU A 102 5.86 -1.58 10.13
C GLU A 102 4.77 -1.41 9.06
N LEU A 103 3.56 -1.88 9.35
CA LEU A 103 2.41 -1.70 8.45
C LEU A 103 2.07 -0.21 8.25
N ASN A 104 2.11 0.58 9.31
CA ASN A 104 1.90 2.04 9.23
C ASN A 104 2.97 2.70 8.37
N ARG A 105 4.21 2.28 8.49
CA ARG A 105 5.32 2.82 7.68
C ARG A 105 5.05 2.60 6.20
N GLU A 106 4.68 1.37 5.82
CA GLU A 106 4.43 1.03 4.42
C GLU A 106 3.21 1.76 3.86
N VAL A 107 2.12 1.84 4.62
CA VAL A 107 0.92 2.51 4.14
C VAL A 107 1.09 4.03 4.06
N ASN A 108 1.90 4.63 4.92
CA ASN A 108 2.25 6.06 4.83
C ASN A 108 3.03 6.36 3.55
N THR A 109 4.00 5.52 3.21
CA THR A 109 4.77 5.67 1.97
C THR A 109 3.87 5.48 0.75
N LEU A 110 3.00 4.47 0.78
CA LEU A 110 2.02 4.22 -0.26
C LEU A 110 1.11 5.42 -0.45
N GLY A 111 0.62 6.02 0.63
CA GLY A 111 -0.22 7.21 0.59
C GLY A 111 0.50 8.44 0.02
N SER A 112 1.79 8.60 0.29
CA SER A 112 2.57 9.73 -0.23
C SER A 112 2.94 9.57 -1.71
N LYS A 113 3.10 8.35 -2.19
CA LYS A 113 3.39 8.05 -3.60
C LYS A 113 2.13 7.98 -4.46
N GLY A 114 1.01 7.54 -3.88
CA GLY A 114 -0.26 7.43 -4.58
C GLY A 114 -0.88 8.80 -4.81
N SER A 115 -1.28 9.08 -6.06
CA SER A 115 -1.86 10.37 -6.45
C SER A 115 -3.37 10.27 -6.73
N HIS A 116 -3.96 9.09 -6.69
CA HIS A 116 -5.36 8.89 -7.02
C HIS A 116 -6.24 8.89 -5.76
N ILE A 117 -7.40 9.51 -5.88
CA ILE A 117 -8.34 9.68 -4.76
C ILE A 117 -8.80 8.34 -4.15
N ASP A 118 -8.99 7.32 -4.99
CA ASP A 118 -9.44 5.99 -4.53
C ASP A 118 -8.34 5.29 -3.72
N VAL A 119 -7.09 5.47 -4.11
CA VAL A 119 -5.93 4.96 -3.35
C VAL A 119 -5.84 5.68 -2.02
N THR A 120 -5.97 7.01 -2.01
CA THR A 120 -5.96 7.81 -0.79
C THR A 120 -7.08 7.40 0.16
N SER A 121 -8.28 7.18 -0.35
CA SER A 121 -9.43 6.71 0.43
C SER A 121 -9.15 5.36 1.09
N ASN A 122 -8.60 4.41 0.34
CA ASN A 122 -8.24 3.10 0.87
C ASN A 122 -7.13 3.18 1.92
N VAL A 123 -6.14 4.03 1.71
CA VAL A 123 -5.05 4.26 2.68
C VAL A 123 -5.61 4.80 4.00
N ILE A 124 -6.52 5.76 3.95
CA ILE A 124 -7.17 6.31 5.15
C ILE A 124 -7.92 5.22 5.91
N GLU A 125 -8.67 4.38 5.19
CA GLU A 125 -9.43 3.29 5.79
C GLU A 125 -8.51 2.23 6.41
N ILE A 126 -7.43 1.86 5.72
CA ILE A 126 -6.41 0.93 6.25
C ILE A 126 -5.81 1.49 7.55
N LYS A 127 -5.41 2.76 7.54
CA LYS A 127 -4.83 3.40 8.73
C LYS A 127 -5.81 3.43 9.89
N SER A 128 -7.08 3.67 9.63
CA SER A 128 -8.14 3.62 10.64
C SER A 128 -8.27 2.23 11.26
N GLU A 129 -8.25 1.19 10.43
CA GLU A 129 -8.33 -0.19 10.92
C GLU A 129 -7.08 -0.61 11.71
N LEU A 130 -5.89 -0.18 11.27
CA LEU A 130 -4.63 -0.42 12.00
C LEU A 130 -4.67 0.22 13.39
N GLU A 131 -5.21 1.43 13.50
CA GLU A 131 -5.33 2.12 14.79
C GLU A 131 -6.31 1.39 15.72
N LYS A 132 -7.43 0.90 15.20
CA LYS A 132 -8.37 0.10 15.98
C LYS A 132 -7.73 -1.19 16.50
N ILE A 133 -6.91 -1.85 15.67
CA ILE A 133 -6.16 -3.04 16.09
C ILE A 133 -5.18 -2.67 17.21
N ARG A 134 -4.47 -1.55 17.07
CA ARG A 134 -3.53 -1.08 18.09
C ARG A 134 -4.22 -0.88 19.44
N GLU A 135 -5.36 -0.22 19.44
CA GLU A 135 -6.16 0.01 20.65
C GLU A 135 -6.61 -1.32 21.28
N GLN A 136 -7.13 -2.25 20.46
CA GLN A 136 -7.56 -3.56 20.94
C GLN A 136 -6.38 -4.37 21.49
N ASN A 137 -5.22 -4.29 20.85
CA ASN A 137 -4.02 -5.00 21.29
C ASN A 137 -3.55 -4.53 22.67
N GLN A 138 -3.73 -3.27 23.01
CA GLN A 138 -3.38 -2.75 24.34
C GLN A 138 -4.21 -3.39 25.44
N ASN A 139 -5.41 -3.86 25.14
CA ASN A 139 -6.25 -4.57 26.09
C ASN A 139 -5.81 -6.03 26.32
N ILE A 140 -4.91 -6.55 25.49
CA ILE A 140 -4.35 -7.91 25.61
C ILE A 140 -3.00 -7.91 26.32
N LEU A 141 -2.31 -6.77 26.30
CA LEU A 141 -0.97 -6.60 26.90
C LEU A 141 -1.02 -6.69 28.46
#